data_7806d513b2935059a11baa3fb47ed6a1
#
_entry.id   7806d513b2935059a11baa3fb47ed6a1
#
_cell.length_a   1.000
_cell.length_b   1.000
_cell.length_c   1.000
_cell.angle_alpha   90.00
_cell.angle_beta   90.00
_cell.angle_gamma   90.00
#
_symmetry.space_group_name_H-M   'P 1'
#
loop_
_entity.id
_entity.type
_entity.pdbx_description
1 polymer ?
#
loop_
_entity_poly.entity_id
_entity_poly.type
_entity_poly.pdbx_seq_one_letter_code
_entity_poly.pdbx_strand_id
1 'polypeptide(L)'
;MDEKIIKKNVPVIAAMITALAFSFTGLPMDGNTSAKKMSNVYNGLGCTSLLAWILLLILYVKGWEGYRKYRNWQAHVLAVIFSAGMLLGTSYFTNGNWDFLFGAKKQILISAGCFIGFYIICDMGITYFWRIPEMEFFRKACGRIPAREEEVMWFRLAKISMIIGWTPFILAFLPGSIPADGFRQLDVFLGAMPLDNHHPWVLTMIMGGLLTLGKTIWCYNFGVFLIVIVFTSVEIWCYSAVVRYLYRWKAPKWILFGTVLLFAFVPIFGSYAQAVIKDGLYTAVITLYFAVYIDICHSFSKRKAVYLFLLGISVCLTRNNGIHLVLPSLILLFFFLVKGARKYAFIVAVCVFACYLGVEKGAAPALGVAPGSRCEMLSVPFQQTARYLREYPDDVTASEKKAINRILDYDVLAEKYNPELSDPVKITFRFRDNDDDPKLDGYMKDYFKAWFAMFRRHPGIYIQATLNNIYSYNDPFHMGRGQQGVYRFYIDKMYQKKAGIDVSYVGPKKIQYIFRLYDELWMRTPGLGLILSAGTYTWLTLLLMGYLLVKKQWKKLLIFAIPVLNILICLVSPVNGLIRYMWPVMTIMPMLFWWILQPAPKTSSN
;
A
#
# COMPACT_ATOMS: atom_id res chain seq x y z
N MET A 1 17.67 36.89 30.81
CA MET A 1 17.61 36.87 29.34
C MET A 1 16.17 37.18 28.95
N ASP A 2 15.94 38.23 28.17
CA ASP A 2 14.62 38.82 27.94
C ASP A 2 13.68 37.81 27.26
N GLU A 3 12.52 37.53 27.81
CA GLU A 3 11.54 36.56 27.31
C GLU A 3 11.14 36.85 25.85
N LYS A 4 11.22 38.13 25.43
CA LYS A 4 11.02 38.56 24.04
C LYS A 4 12.13 38.08 23.12
N ILE A 5 13.41 38.07 23.58
CA ILE A 5 14.56 37.60 22.80
C ILE A 5 14.48 36.09 22.60
N ILE A 6 14.10 35.34 23.64
CA ILE A 6 13.89 33.89 23.56
C ILE A 6 12.78 33.58 22.56
N LYS A 7 11.61 34.24 22.65
CA LYS A 7 10.46 34.00 21.75
C LYS A 7 10.79 34.30 20.28
N LYS A 8 11.66 35.25 19.99
CA LYS A 8 12.06 35.59 18.60
C LYS A 8 13.05 34.59 18.00
N ASN A 9 13.87 33.96 18.84
CA ASN A 9 14.92 33.04 18.38
C ASN A 9 14.48 31.56 18.27
N VAL A 10 13.34 31.17 18.88
CA VAL A 10 12.84 29.79 18.84
C VAL A 10 12.66 29.28 17.41
N PRO A 11 12.05 30.00 16.43
CA PRO A 11 11.94 29.54 15.06
C PRO A 11 13.30 29.29 14.39
N VAL A 12 14.32 30.11 14.71
CA VAL A 12 15.66 29.97 14.16
C VAL A 12 16.34 28.70 14.69
N ILE A 13 16.22 28.45 15.99
CA ILE A 13 16.74 27.24 16.64
C ILE A 13 16.01 26.00 16.10
N ALA A 14 14.70 26.06 15.96
CA ALA A 14 13.90 24.98 15.38
C ALA A 14 14.33 24.65 13.95
N ALA A 15 14.54 25.67 13.10
CA ALA A 15 15.03 25.49 11.73
C ALA A 15 16.42 24.83 11.72
N MET A 16 17.31 25.24 12.61
CA MET A 16 18.64 24.67 12.72
C MET A 16 18.60 23.19 13.14
N ILE A 17 17.83 22.85 14.19
CA ILE A 17 17.71 21.47 14.67
C ILE A 17 17.10 20.58 13.57
N THR A 18 16.08 21.05 12.86
CA THR A 18 15.45 20.29 11.77
C THR A 18 16.39 20.11 10.58
N ALA A 19 17.16 21.15 10.21
CA ALA A 19 18.16 21.02 9.15
C ALA A 19 19.28 20.05 9.51
N LEU A 20 19.75 20.05 10.76
CA LEU A 20 20.70 19.07 11.27
C LEU A 20 20.11 17.65 11.26
N ALA A 21 18.83 17.48 11.64
CA ALA A 21 18.16 16.18 11.56
C ALA A 21 18.16 15.63 10.14
N PHE A 22 17.80 16.44 9.15
CA PHE A 22 17.86 16.05 7.73
C PHE A 22 19.27 15.75 7.25
N SER A 23 20.26 16.48 7.73
CA SER A 23 21.67 16.24 7.38
C SER A 23 22.18 14.92 7.94
N PHE A 24 21.86 14.60 9.20
CA PHE A 24 22.32 13.37 9.86
C PHE A 24 21.62 12.11 9.36
N THR A 25 20.35 12.19 9.02
CA THR A 25 19.61 11.03 8.53
C THR A 25 19.78 10.82 7.02
N GLY A 26 20.24 11.85 6.30
CA GLY A 26 20.30 11.90 4.84
C GLY A 26 18.95 11.45 4.29
N LEU A 27 18.00 12.36 4.08
CA LEU A 27 16.76 11.92 3.41
C LEU A 27 17.16 11.15 2.16
N PRO A 28 17.16 9.80 2.17
CA PRO A 28 17.65 9.05 1.04
C PRO A 28 16.65 9.20 -0.07
N MET A 29 17.10 9.84 -1.07
CA MET A 29 16.53 9.68 -2.37
C MET A 29 17.11 8.37 -2.88
N ASP A 30 16.36 7.25 -2.66
CA ASP A 30 16.59 6.04 -3.40
C ASP A 30 17.92 5.28 -3.13
N GLY A 31 17.85 4.00 -2.82
CA GLY A 31 19.00 3.09 -2.61
C GLY A 31 19.86 2.80 -3.84
N ASN A 32 19.83 3.63 -4.87
CA ASN A 32 20.61 3.46 -6.09
C ASN A 32 21.97 4.21 -5.97
N THR A 33 23.04 3.59 -6.47
CA THR A 33 24.42 4.10 -6.44
C THR A 33 24.58 5.52 -6.98
N SER A 34 23.75 5.92 -7.95
CA SER A 34 23.77 7.28 -8.51
C SER A 34 23.13 8.31 -7.57
N ALA A 35 22.06 7.95 -6.88
CA ALA A 35 21.43 8.82 -5.87
C ALA A 35 22.27 8.88 -4.60
N LYS A 36 22.97 7.80 -4.23
CA LYS A 36 23.95 7.80 -3.14
C LYS A 36 25.14 8.72 -3.44
N LYS A 37 25.57 8.79 -4.71
CA LYS A 37 26.57 9.76 -5.17
C LYS A 37 26.02 11.18 -5.16
N MET A 38 24.78 11.43 -5.58
CA MET A 38 24.14 12.75 -5.48
C MET A 38 23.88 13.14 -4.03
N SER A 39 23.44 12.23 -3.17
CA SER A 39 23.30 12.46 -1.74
C SER A 39 24.64 12.78 -1.08
N ASN A 40 25.72 12.12 -1.46
CA ASN A 40 27.08 12.43 -0.98
C ASN A 40 27.56 13.79 -1.50
N VAL A 41 27.23 14.16 -2.73
CA VAL A 41 27.48 15.52 -3.26
C VAL A 41 26.60 16.54 -2.54
N TYR A 42 25.35 16.20 -2.29
CA TYR A 42 24.40 17.01 -1.55
C TYR A 42 24.85 17.23 -0.10
N ASN A 43 25.32 16.19 0.58
CA ASN A 43 25.86 16.27 1.93
C ASN A 43 27.28 16.88 1.98
N GLY A 44 28.05 16.77 0.90
CA GLY A 44 29.44 17.26 0.83
C GLY A 44 29.60 18.74 0.48
N LEU A 45 28.63 19.35 -0.21
CA LEU A 45 28.77 20.71 -0.71
C LEU A 45 28.33 21.81 0.27
N GLY A 46 27.76 21.50 1.42
CA GLY A 46 27.32 22.50 2.40
C GLY A 46 26.24 23.49 1.92
N CYS A 47 26.23 23.81 0.62
CA CYS A 47 25.29 24.76 0.00
C CYS A 47 23.82 24.29 0.05
N THR A 48 23.57 23.01 -0.12
CA THR A 48 22.22 22.45 -0.10
C THR A 48 21.69 22.32 1.32
N SER A 49 22.54 22.01 2.29
CA SER A 49 22.18 22.07 3.70
C SER A 49 21.86 23.50 4.12
N LEU A 50 22.61 24.49 3.59
CA LEU A 50 22.34 25.91 3.80
C LEU A 50 21.02 26.33 3.16
N LEU A 51 20.76 25.92 1.91
CA LEU A 51 19.48 26.20 1.24
C LEU A 51 18.30 25.58 1.99
N ALA A 52 18.41 24.33 2.41
CA ALA A 52 17.39 23.65 3.21
C ALA A 52 17.16 24.37 4.54
N TRP A 53 18.22 24.81 5.22
CA TRP A 53 18.12 25.60 6.43
C TRP A 53 17.43 26.95 6.20
N ILE A 54 17.76 27.68 5.11
CA ILE A 54 17.10 28.95 4.76
C ILE A 54 15.62 28.72 4.49
N LEU A 55 15.24 27.68 3.74
CA LEU A 55 13.84 27.35 3.47
C LEU A 55 13.08 27.01 4.75
N LEU A 56 13.68 26.22 5.63
CA LEU A 56 13.11 25.88 6.94
C LEU A 56 12.99 27.13 7.83
N LEU A 57 13.99 28.01 7.79
CA LEU A 57 13.96 29.27 8.52
C LEU A 57 12.79 30.14 8.08
N ILE A 58 12.62 30.31 6.76
CA ILE A 58 11.48 31.06 6.19
C ILE A 58 10.16 30.42 6.62
N LEU A 59 10.05 29.11 6.52
CA LEU A 59 8.86 28.35 6.90
C LEU A 59 8.51 28.58 8.38
N TYR A 60 9.49 28.44 9.28
CA TYR A 60 9.26 28.56 10.70
C TYR A 60 9.01 30.00 11.13
N VAL A 61 9.78 30.97 10.64
CA VAL A 61 9.58 32.38 10.99
C VAL A 61 8.19 32.86 10.56
N LYS A 62 7.76 32.52 9.33
CA LYS A 62 6.42 32.92 8.85
C LYS A 62 5.29 32.10 9.48
N GLY A 63 5.52 30.84 9.77
CA GLY A 63 4.48 29.92 10.26
C GLY A 63 4.38 29.84 11.79
N TRP A 64 5.37 30.32 12.57
CA TRP A 64 5.48 30.04 14.00
C TRP A 64 4.31 30.55 14.84
N GLU A 65 3.85 31.77 14.57
CA GLU A 65 2.74 32.37 15.29
C GLU A 65 1.44 31.61 15.05
N GLY A 66 1.16 31.29 13.79
CA GLY A 66 -0.01 30.48 13.43
C GLY A 66 0.03 29.09 14.05
N TYR A 67 1.20 28.44 14.00
CA TYR A 67 1.41 27.15 14.65
C TYR A 67 1.12 27.22 16.16
N ARG A 68 1.70 28.18 16.90
CA ARG A 68 1.45 28.35 18.33
C ARG A 68 -0.02 28.58 18.67
N LYS A 69 -0.74 29.30 17.81
CA LYS A 69 -2.17 29.60 17.98
C LYS A 69 -3.06 28.36 17.80
N TYR A 70 -2.70 27.46 16.87
CA TYR A 70 -3.58 26.38 16.43
C TYR A 70 -3.12 24.97 16.83
N ARG A 71 -1.94 24.82 17.45
CA ARG A 71 -1.44 23.54 17.93
C ARG A 71 -2.41 22.87 18.90
N ASN A 72 -2.43 21.54 18.87
CA ASN A 72 -3.27 20.74 19.75
C ASN A 72 -2.56 19.43 20.11
N TRP A 73 -2.97 18.77 21.20
CA TRP A 73 -2.31 17.59 21.72
C TRP A 73 -2.38 16.38 20.74
N GLN A 74 -3.42 16.29 19.93
CA GLN A 74 -3.54 15.21 18.94
C GLN A 74 -2.46 15.34 17.85
N ALA A 75 -2.13 16.58 17.43
CA ALA A 75 -1.03 16.82 16.51
C ALA A 75 0.31 16.39 17.12
N HIS A 76 0.52 16.71 18.40
CA HIS A 76 1.73 16.28 19.12
C HIS A 76 1.88 14.75 19.13
N VAL A 77 0.80 13.99 19.42
CA VAL A 77 0.85 12.53 19.41
C VAL A 77 1.20 11.98 18.01
N LEU A 78 0.57 12.49 16.96
CA LEU A 78 0.89 12.04 15.60
C LEU A 78 2.32 12.45 15.18
N ALA A 79 2.79 13.64 15.58
CA ALA A 79 4.14 14.08 15.31
C ALA A 79 5.18 13.15 15.97
N VAL A 80 4.93 12.68 17.19
CA VAL A 80 5.76 11.67 17.87
C VAL A 80 5.79 10.36 17.05
N ILE A 81 4.62 9.87 16.62
CA ILE A 81 4.52 8.61 15.84
C ILE A 81 5.28 8.74 14.51
N PHE A 82 5.08 9.85 13.78
CA PHE A 82 5.75 10.07 12.49
C PHE A 82 7.25 10.22 12.64
N SER A 83 7.72 10.96 13.64
CA SER A 83 9.15 11.14 13.90
C SER A 83 9.83 9.84 14.30
N ALA A 84 9.18 9.02 15.11
CA ALA A 84 9.66 7.68 15.44
C ALA A 84 9.71 6.79 14.18
N GLY A 85 8.67 6.83 13.33
CA GLY A 85 8.63 6.12 12.05
C GLY A 85 9.80 6.50 11.12
N MET A 86 10.08 7.79 10.96
CA MET A 86 11.20 8.28 10.16
C MET A 86 12.55 7.80 10.70
N LEU A 87 12.77 7.85 12.00
CA LEU A 87 14.02 7.40 12.61
C LEU A 87 14.21 5.89 12.50
N LEU A 88 13.15 5.11 12.76
CA LEU A 88 13.17 3.67 12.57
C LEU A 88 13.45 3.33 11.12
N GLY A 89 12.76 4.00 10.18
CA GLY A 89 12.99 3.83 8.75
C GLY A 89 14.44 4.10 8.37
N THR A 90 15.02 5.22 8.83
CA THR A 90 16.44 5.54 8.63
C THR A 90 17.35 4.43 9.15
N SER A 91 17.12 3.95 10.39
CA SER A 91 17.98 2.94 11.02
C SER A 91 17.94 1.61 10.27
N TYR A 92 16.73 1.14 9.92
CA TYR A 92 16.58 -0.14 9.23
C TYR A 92 16.99 -0.09 7.77
N PHE A 93 16.75 1.02 7.09
CA PHE A 93 17.19 1.21 5.71
C PHE A 93 18.72 1.24 5.58
N THR A 94 19.42 1.91 6.52
CA THR A 94 20.88 2.06 6.46
C THR A 94 21.62 0.87 7.03
N ASN A 95 21.18 0.33 8.18
CA ASN A 95 21.94 -0.64 8.96
C ASN A 95 21.27 -2.03 9.04
N GLY A 96 20.00 -2.15 8.66
CA GLY A 96 19.23 -3.38 8.84
C GLY A 96 18.93 -3.74 10.32
N ASN A 97 19.19 -2.79 11.22
CA ASN A 97 18.99 -2.93 12.66
C ASN A 97 18.73 -1.56 13.31
N TRP A 98 18.64 -1.51 14.61
CA TRP A 98 18.39 -0.26 15.37
C TRP A 98 19.66 0.45 15.89
N ASP A 99 20.85 0.10 15.38
CA ASP A 99 22.13 0.67 15.87
C ASP A 99 22.27 2.17 15.62
N PHE A 100 21.63 2.71 14.57
CA PHE A 100 21.54 4.15 14.38
C PHE A 100 20.88 4.85 15.58
N LEU A 101 19.95 4.18 16.26
CA LEU A 101 19.24 4.72 17.41
C LEU A 101 19.96 4.48 18.74
N PHE A 102 20.47 3.24 18.95
CA PHE A 102 20.88 2.75 20.25
C PHE A 102 22.28 2.13 20.29
N GLY A 103 23.02 2.08 19.18
CA GLY A 103 24.30 1.38 19.08
C GLY A 103 25.41 1.92 19.96
N ALA A 104 25.42 3.24 20.25
CA ALA A 104 26.40 3.88 21.13
C ALA A 104 25.81 5.14 21.79
N LYS A 105 26.43 5.61 22.90
CA LYS A 105 25.98 6.86 23.59
C LYS A 105 25.91 8.07 22.63
N LYS A 106 26.87 8.20 21.71
CA LYS A 106 26.88 9.26 20.70
C LYS A 106 25.68 9.13 19.74
N GLN A 107 25.33 7.90 19.34
CA GLN A 107 24.21 7.63 18.46
C GLN A 107 22.88 7.97 19.13
N ILE A 108 22.71 7.65 20.41
CA ILE A 108 21.51 8.01 21.19
C ILE A 108 21.33 9.54 21.20
N LEU A 109 22.42 10.31 21.39
CA LEU A 109 22.35 11.77 21.41
C LEU A 109 21.98 12.33 20.03
N ILE A 110 22.59 11.82 18.95
CA ILE A 110 22.28 12.22 17.57
C ILE A 110 20.84 11.89 17.22
N SER A 111 20.37 10.67 17.49
CA SER A 111 19.02 10.26 17.19
C SER A 111 17.96 11.02 17.99
N ALA A 112 18.26 11.38 19.24
CA ALA A 112 17.39 12.27 20.03
C ALA A 112 17.29 13.66 19.40
N GLY A 113 18.40 14.24 18.93
CA GLY A 113 18.40 15.50 18.18
C GLY A 113 17.61 15.41 16.88
N CYS A 114 17.78 14.33 16.11
CA CYS A 114 17.02 14.08 14.89
C CYS A 114 15.52 13.92 15.19
N PHE A 115 15.17 13.20 16.25
CA PHE A 115 13.79 13.07 16.70
C PHE A 115 13.11 14.41 16.96
N ILE A 116 13.80 15.30 17.70
CA ILE A 116 13.30 16.64 18.00
C ILE A 116 13.09 17.43 16.70
N GLY A 117 14.06 17.40 15.78
CA GLY A 117 13.96 18.09 14.49
C GLY A 117 12.77 17.61 13.66
N PHE A 118 12.59 16.30 13.53
CA PHE A 118 11.43 15.71 12.83
C PHE A 118 10.12 15.99 13.54
N TYR A 119 10.09 15.91 14.87
CA TYR A 119 8.92 16.23 15.66
C TYR A 119 8.42 17.66 15.40
N ILE A 120 9.30 18.65 15.40
CA ILE A 120 8.92 20.05 15.20
C ILE A 120 8.29 20.24 13.82
N ILE A 121 8.91 19.70 12.76
CA ILE A 121 8.38 19.88 11.41
C ILE A 121 7.09 19.08 11.17
N CYS A 122 7.00 17.87 11.71
CA CYS A 122 5.79 17.06 11.63
C CYS A 122 4.62 17.72 12.37
N ASP A 123 4.85 18.19 13.61
CA ASP A 123 3.80 18.81 14.42
C ASP A 123 3.26 20.09 13.78
N MET A 124 4.15 20.92 13.26
CA MET A 124 3.77 22.11 12.51
C MET A 124 3.03 21.75 11.22
N GLY A 125 3.52 20.79 10.46
CA GLY A 125 2.90 20.31 9.23
C GLY A 125 1.49 19.75 9.46
N ILE A 126 1.31 18.91 10.49
CA ILE A 126 0.01 18.34 10.89
C ILE A 126 -0.96 19.46 11.28
N THR A 127 -0.49 20.40 12.10
CA THR A 127 -1.30 21.54 12.56
C THR A 127 -1.84 22.36 11.39
N TYR A 128 -1.00 22.65 10.39
CA TYR A 128 -1.44 23.37 9.18
C TYR A 128 -2.29 22.52 8.24
N PHE A 129 -2.00 21.25 8.08
CA PHE A 129 -2.81 20.33 7.28
C PHE A 129 -4.26 20.30 7.79
N TRP A 130 -4.48 20.26 9.10
CA TRP A 130 -5.82 20.26 9.67
C TRP A 130 -6.56 21.59 9.56
N ARG A 131 -5.85 22.66 9.14
CA ARG A 131 -6.45 23.98 8.86
C ARG A 131 -6.88 24.17 7.41
N ILE A 132 -6.45 23.27 6.51
CA ILE A 132 -6.79 23.38 5.07
C ILE A 132 -8.30 23.63 4.84
N PRO A 133 -9.23 22.92 5.49
CA PRO A 133 -10.67 23.14 5.29
C PRO A 133 -11.17 24.52 5.70
N GLU A 134 -10.42 25.25 6.52
CA GLU A 134 -10.77 26.59 7.01
C GLU A 134 -10.18 27.70 6.12
N MET A 135 -9.29 27.36 5.22
CA MET A 135 -8.68 28.30 4.28
C MET A 135 -9.70 28.80 3.24
N GLU A 136 -9.62 30.07 2.90
CA GLU A 136 -10.60 30.72 2.01
C GLU A 136 -10.67 30.09 0.63
N PHE A 137 -9.51 29.70 0.05
CA PHE A 137 -9.48 29.04 -1.26
C PHE A 137 -10.22 27.69 -1.24
N PHE A 138 -10.13 26.95 -0.12
CA PHE A 138 -10.83 25.67 0.03
C PHE A 138 -12.34 25.88 0.17
N ARG A 139 -12.74 26.86 0.94
CA ARG A 139 -14.17 27.22 1.13
C ARG A 139 -14.80 27.75 -0.15
N LYS A 140 -14.11 28.61 -0.90
CA LYS A 140 -14.60 29.13 -2.20
C LYS A 140 -14.75 28.06 -3.27
N ALA A 141 -13.95 27.00 -3.19
CA ALA A 141 -14.05 25.87 -4.10
C ALA A 141 -15.29 24.99 -3.89
N CYS A 142 -15.96 25.15 -2.75
CA CYS A 142 -17.13 24.37 -2.33
C CYS A 142 -18.43 25.15 -2.65
N GLY A 143 -19.41 24.51 -3.28
CA GLY A 143 -20.74 25.15 -3.46
C GLY A 143 -21.36 24.96 -4.84
N ARG A 144 -20.74 24.16 -5.70
CA ARG A 144 -21.29 23.87 -7.02
C ARG A 144 -22.52 22.97 -6.93
N ILE A 145 -23.53 23.24 -7.75
CA ILE A 145 -24.65 22.32 -7.99
C ILE A 145 -24.24 21.37 -9.11
N PRO A 146 -24.23 20.04 -8.90
CA PRO A 146 -23.86 19.10 -9.94
C PRO A 146 -24.88 19.13 -11.11
N ALA A 147 -24.38 19.33 -12.33
CA ALA A 147 -25.16 19.22 -13.57
C ALA A 147 -24.87 17.86 -14.23
N ARG A 148 -25.91 17.25 -14.82
CA ARG A 148 -25.77 15.91 -15.45
C ARG A 148 -24.81 15.91 -16.63
N GLU A 149 -24.76 16.98 -17.40
CA GLU A 149 -23.86 17.14 -18.54
C GLU A 149 -22.39 17.19 -18.10
N GLU A 150 -22.07 17.97 -17.05
CA GLU A 150 -20.71 18.02 -16.49
C GLU A 150 -20.33 16.68 -15.83
N GLU A 151 -21.26 15.94 -15.23
CA GLU A 151 -21.01 14.60 -14.68
C GLU A 151 -20.55 13.64 -15.78
N VAL A 152 -21.22 13.64 -16.92
CA VAL A 152 -20.86 12.83 -18.09
C VAL A 152 -19.53 13.29 -18.69
N MET A 153 -19.30 14.60 -18.74
CA MET A 153 -18.04 15.18 -19.21
C MET A 153 -16.86 14.68 -18.35
N TRP A 154 -16.95 14.75 -17.03
CA TRP A 154 -15.88 14.30 -16.13
C TRP A 154 -15.62 12.80 -16.26
N PHE A 155 -16.66 11.97 -16.39
CA PHE A 155 -16.52 10.54 -16.67
C PHE A 155 -15.77 10.29 -18.00
N ARG A 156 -16.14 11.00 -19.07
CA ARG A 156 -15.49 10.88 -20.38
C ARG A 156 -14.05 11.39 -20.35
N LEU A 157 -13.81 12.51 -19.70
CA LEU A 157 -12.46 13.09 -19.56
C LEU A 157 -11.54 12.09 -18.85
N ALA A 158 -11.96 11.53 -17.72
CA ALA A 158 -11.18 10.54 -17.01
C ALA A 158 -10.88 9.30 -17.87
N LYS A 159 -11.90 8.78 -18.57
CA LYS A 159 -11.75 7.66 -19.49
C LYS A 159 -10.73 7.94 -20.60
N ILE A 160 -10.86 9.08 -21.28
CA ILE A 160 -9.97 9.46 -22.39
C ILE A 160 -8.54 9.69 -21.87
N SER A 161 -8.38 10.37 -20.73
CA SER A 161 -7.06 10.60 -20.12
C SER A 161 -6.34 9.30 -19.77
N MET A 162 -7.05 8.31 -19.22
CA MET A 162 -6.45 6.99 -18.95
C MET A 162 -6.12 6.23 -20.22
N ILE A 163 -6.98 6.27 -21.25
CA ILE A 163 -6.67 5.68 -22.55
C ILE A 163 -5.38 6.31 -23.13
N ILE A 164 -5.26 7.64 -23.09
CA ILE A 164 -4.05 8.34 -23.56
C ILE A 164 -2.83 7.96 -22.71
N GLY A 165 -2.96 7.91 -21.38
CA GLY A 165 -1.85 7.61 -20.48
C GLY A 165 -1.37 6.16 -20.52
N TRP A 166 -2.29 5.18 -20.71
CA TRP A 166 -1.97 3.75 -20.59
C TRP A 166 -1.70 3.07 -21.94
N THR A 167 -2.34 3.53 -23.03
CA THR A 167 -2.11 2.94 -24.37
C THR A 167 -0.63 2.90 -24.77
N PRO A 168 0.19 3.94 -24.51
CA PRO A 168 1.62 3.87 -24.81
C PRO A 168 2.36 2.74 -24.10
N PHE A 169 2.01 2.44 -22.83
CA PHE A 169 2.55 1.29 -22.10
C PHE A 169 2.10 -0.04 -22.74
N ILE A 170 0.82 -0.17 -23.07
CA ILE A 170 0.27 -1.39 -23.68
C ILE A 170 0.96 -1.65 -25.04
N LEU A 171 1.16 -0.62 -25.85
CA LEU A 171 1.83 -0.74 -27.15
C LEU A 171 3.32 -1.07 -27.01
N ALA A 172 4.02 -0.45 -26.06
CA ALA A 172 5.44 -0.70 -25.81
C ALA A 172 5.74 -2.13 -25.37
N PHE A 173 4.84 -2.73 -24.57
CA PHE A 173 4.98 -4.06 -24.01
C PHE A 173 4.01 -5.08 -24.62
N LEU A 174 3.51 -4.83 -25.85
CA LEU A 174 2.60 -5.76 -26.53
C LEU A 174 3.25 -7.15 -26.64
N PRO A 175 2.56 -8.27 -26.37
CA PRO A 175 1.13 -8.43 -26.07
C PRO A 175 0.76 -8.18 -24.61
N GLY A 176 1.72 -7.99 -23.73
CA GLY A 176 1.60 -7.77 -22.30
C GLY A 176 2.74 -8.43 -21.53
N SER A 177 3.09 -7.88 -20.39
CA SER A 177 4.04 -8.50 -19.45
C SER A 177 3.34 -9.58 -18.64
N ILE A 178 4.05 -10.66 -18.34
CA ILE A 178 3.54 -11.75 -17.50
C ILE A 178 4.51 -11.99 -16.36
N PRO A 179 4.33 -11.34 -15.20
CA PRO A 179 5.11 -11.61 -13.99
C PRO A 179 4.88 -13.03 -13.45
N ALA A 180 5.73 -13.47 -12.53
CA ALA A 180 5.66 -14.79 -11.91
C ALA A 180 4.25 -15.14 -11.36
N ASP A 181 3.59 -14.19 -10.66
CA ASP A 181 2.22 -14.39 -10.15
C ASP A 181 1.20 -14.62 -11.28
N GLY A 182 1.33 -13.92 -12.40
CA GLY A 182 0.48 -14.08 -13.57
C GLY A 182 0.71 -15.43 -14.26
N PHE A 183 1.98 -15.79 -14.49
CA PHE A 183 2.29 -17.12 -15.05
C PHE A 183 1.82 -18.24 -14.15
N ARG A 184 2.02 -18.15 -12.81
CA ARG A 184 1.55 -19.18 -11.89
C ARG A 184 0.05 -19.46 -12.08
N GLN A 185 -0.76 -18.43 -12.25
CA GLN A 185 -2.21 -18.59 -12.52
C GLN A 185 -2.44 -19.29 -13.86
N LEU A 186 -1.73 -18.91 -14.90
CA LEU A 186 -1.83 -19.56 -16.21
C LEU A 186 -1.34 -21.01 -16.18
N ASP A 187 -0.23 -21.31 -15.49
CA ASP A 187 0.32 -22.66 -15.30
C ASP A 187 -0.68 -23.59 -14.58
N VAL A 188 -1.37 -23.07 -13.55
CA VAL A 188 -2.44 -23.77 -12.83
C VAL A 188 -3.59 -24.09 -13.78
N PHE A 189 -4.05 -23.13 -14.58
CA PHE A 189 -5.15 -23.33 -15.53
C PHE A 189 -4.79 -24.34 -16.63
N LEU A 190 -3.54 -24.31 -17.12
CA LEU A 190 -3.08 -25.22 -18.18
C LEU A 190 -2.68 -26.60 -17.67
N GLY A 191 -2.80 -26.85 -16.35
CA GLY A 191 -2.43 -28.14 -15.75
C GLY A 191 -0.93 -28.37 -15.57
N ALA A 192 -0.07 -27.36 -15.81
CA ALA A 192 1.35 -27.43 -15.54
C ALA A 192 1.69 -27.37 -14.04
N MET A 193 0.74 -26.90 -13.23
CA MET A 193 0.76 -26.91 -11.76
C MET A 193 -0.58 -27.44 -11.22
N PRO A 194 -0.59 -28.00 -9.99
CA PRO A 194 -1.83 -28.42 -9.33
C PRO A 194 -2.83 -27.26 -9.22
N LEU A 195 -4.11 -27.56 -9.33
CA LEU A 195 -5.18 -26.59 -9.16
C LEU A 195 -5.29 -26.23 -7.68
N ASP A 196 -4.80 -25.06 -7.31
CA ASP A 196 -4.81 -24.56 -5.94
C ASP A 196 -5.40 -23.14 -5.83
N ASN A 197 -5.75 -22.73 -4.62
CA ASN A 197 -6.25 -21.41 -4.26
C ASN A 197 -5.15 -20.48 -3.69
N HIS A 198 -3.90 -20.67 -4.09
CA HIS A 198 -2.83 -19.72 -3.77
C HIS A 198 -3.13 -18.33 -4.37
N HIS A 199 -3.63 -18.32 -5.60
CA HIS A 199 -4.27 -17.15 -6.22
C HIS A 199 -5.77 -17.41 -6.36
N PRO A 200 -6.62 -16.36 -6.43
CA PRO A 200 -8.07 -16.53 -6.60
C PRO A 200 -8.39 -17.41 -7.80
N TRP A 201 -8.88 -18.62 -7.55
CA TRP A 201 -9.07 -19.62 -8.58
C TRP A 201 -10.10 -19.20 -9.64
N VAL A 202 -11.15 -18.46 -9.25
CA VAL A 202 -12.15 -17.93 -10.20
C VAL A 202 -11.49 -17.00 -11.22
N LEU A 203 -10.62 -16.09 -10.75
CA LEU A 203 -9.88 -15.19 -11.64
C LEU A 203 -8.88 -15.97 -12.51
N THR A 204 -8.25 -17.01 -11.95
CA THR A 204 -7.39 -17.94 -12.71
C THR A 204 -8.14 -18.59 -13.87
N MET A 205 -9.39 -19.04 -13.66
CA MET A 205 -10.23 -19.58 -14.73
C MET A 205 -10.58 -18.54 -15.81
N ILE A 206 -10.87 -17.31 -15.41
CA ILE A 206 -11.15 -16.21 -16.36
C ILE A 206 -9.89 -15.90 -17.19
N MET A 207 -8.73 -15.76 -16.57
CA MET A 207 -7.45 -15.49 -17.27
C MET A 207 -7.10 -16.61 -18.24
N GLY A 208 -7.19 -17.85 -17.79
CA GLY A 208 -6.92 -19.03 -18.62
C GLY A 208 -7.90 -19.20 -19.77
N GLY A 209 -9.19 -18.91 -19.52
CA GLY A 209 -10.22 -18.93 -20.57
C GLY A 209 -9.96 -17.90 -21.67
N LEU A 210 -9.59 -16.65 -21.30
CA LEU A 210 -9.21 -15.62 -22.27
C LEU A 210 -7.94 -15.99 -23.04
N LEU A 211 -6.93 -16.57 -22.36
CA LEU A 211 -5.71 -17.07 -22.99
C LEU A 211 -6.04 -18.12 -24.05
N THR A 212 -6.84 -19.12 -23.69
CA THR A 212 -7.22 -20.22 -24.57
C THR A 212 -8.07 -19.74 -25.74
N LEU A 213 -9.03 -18.82 -25.48
CA LEU A 213 -9.82 -18.19 -26.53
C LEU A 213 -8.92 -17.50 -27.56
N GLY A 214 -7.97 -16.69 -27.11
CA GLY A 214 -7.06 -15.99 -28.00
C GLY A 214 -6.12 -16.92 -28.75
N LYS A 215 -5.62 -18.00 -28.10
CA LYS A 215 -4.85 -19.05 -28.75
C LYS A 215 -5.65 -19.74 -29.85
N THR A 216 -6.93 -20.04 -29.61
CA THR A 216 -7.80 -20.71 -30.57
C THR A 216 -8.09 -19.82 -31.77
N ILE A 217 -8.25 -18.50 -31.56
CA ILE A 217 -8.50 -17.55 -32.64
C ILE A 217 -7.24 -17.30 -33.47
N TRP A 218 -6.07 -17.19 -32.81
CA TRP A 218 -4.81 -16.86 -33.49
C TRP A 218 -3.59 -17.50 -32.83
N CYS A 219 -3.14 -17.01 -31.65
CA CYS A 219 -1.94 -17.44 -30.98
C CYS A 219 -1.91 -17.06 -29.49
N TYR A 220 -0.93 -17.55 -28.72
CA TYR A 220 -0.77 -17.19 -27.31
C TYR A 220 -0.56 -15.70 -27.07
N ASN A 221 0.21 -14.99 -27.92
CA ASN A 221 0.36 -13.54 -27.84
C ASN A 221 -0.99 -12.82 -27.91
N PHE A 222 -1.90 -13.25 -28.79
CA PHE A 222 -3.24 -12.68 -28.87
C PHE A 222 -4.07 -13.00 -27.63
N GLY A 223 -3.93 -14.21 -27.06
CA GLY A 223 -4.59 -14.56 -25.79
C GLY A 223 -4.15 -13.67 -24.62
N VAL A 224 -2.85 -13.41 -24.50
CA VAL A 224 -2.28 -12.46 -23.52
C VAL A 224 -2.83 -11.06 -23.73
N PHE A 225 -2.87 -10.59 -24.97
CA PHE A 225 -3.43 -9.29 -25.32
C PHE A 225 -4.92 -9.18 -24.95
N LEU A 226 -5.72 -10.25 -25.15
CA LEU A 226 -7.13 -10.27 -24.74
C LEU A 226 -7.27 -10.09 -23.22
N ILE A 227 -6.45 -10.76 -22.41
CA ILE A 227 -6.46 -10.56 -20.95
C ILE A 227 -6.18 -9.10 -20.61
N VAL A 228 -5.12 -8.53 -21.19
CA VAL A 228 -4.71 -7.13 -20.98
C VAL A 228 -5.86 -6.17 -21.33
N ILE A 229 -6.47 -6.30 -22.51
CA ILE A 229 -7.55 -5.40 -22.95
C ILE A 229 -8.80 -5.52 -22.10
N VAL A 230 -9.20 -6.73 -21.72
CA VAL A 230 -10.39 -6.96 -20.89
C VAL A 230 -10.17 -6.34 -19.50
N PHE A 231 -9.03 -6.62 -18.85
CA PHE A 231 -8.75 -6.09 -17.51
C PHE A 231 -8.63 -4.57 -17.52
N THR A 232 -7.84 -4.02 -18.44
CA THR A 232 -7.66 -2.57 -18.60
C THR A 232 -8.98 -1.85 -18.88
N SER A 233 -9.88 -2.45 -19.67
CA SER A 233 -11.20 -1.86 -19.94
C SER A 233 -12.05 -1.75 -18.68
N VAL A 234 -12.03 -2.78 -17.83
CA VAL A 234 -12.73 -2.77 -16.53
C VAL A 234 -12.10 -1.76 -15.59
N GLU A 235 -10.77 -1.69 -15.52
CA GLU A 235 -10.03 -0.74 -14.68
C GLU A 235 -10.36 0.71 -15.06
N ILE A 236 -10.28 1.06 -16.35
CA ILE A 236 -10.63 2.39 -16.86
C ILE A 236 -12.07 2.75 -16.51
N TRP A 237 -13.00 1.81 -16.66
CA TRP A 237 -14.39 2.05 -16.31
C TRP A 237 -14.57 2.30 -14.81
N CYS A 238 -13.95 1.50 -13.95
CA CYS A 238 -14.01 1.65 -12.50
C CYS A 238 -13.47 3.02 -12.05
N TYR A 239 -12.27 3.38 -12.48
CA TYR A 239 -11.66 4.66 -12.10
C TYR A 239 -12.41 5.87 -12.67
N SER A 240 -12.96 5.78 -13.90
CA SER A 240 -13.81 6.84 -14.46
C SER A 240 -15.09 7.02 -13.62
N ALA A 241 -15.68 5.92 -13.13
CA ALA A 241 -16.84 5.97 -12.25
C ALA A 241 -16.50 6.63 -10.90
N VAL A 242 -15.28 6.43 -10.36
CA VAL A 242 -14.81 7.10 -9.14
C VAL A 242 -14.76 8.62 -9.32
N VAL A 243 -14.21 9.12 -10.43
CA VAL A 243 -14.20 10.56 -10.75
C VAL A 243 -15.62 11.13 -10.85
N ARG A 244 -16.53 10.36 -11.43
CA ARG A 244 -17.96 10.69 -11.48
C ARG A 244 -18.58 10.78 -10.08
N TYR A 245 -18.27 9.88 -9.16
CA TYR A 245 -18.73 9.95 -7.77
C TYR A 245 -18.19 11.19 -7.05
N LEU A 246 -16.90 11.50 -7.19
CA LEU A 246 -16.30 12.71 -6.63
C LEU A 246 -17.02 13.97 -7.13
N TYR A 247 -17.35 14.03 -8.43
CA TYR A 247 -18.12 15.14 -8.99
C TYR A 247 -19.51 15.26 -8.35
N ARG A 248 -20.24 14.15 -8.20
CA ARG A 248 -21.55 14.11 -7.53
C ARG A 248 -21.48 14.58 -6.08
N TRP A 249 -20.39 14.28 -5.38
CA TRP A 249 -20.14 14.75 -4.02
C TRP A 249 -19.64 16.20 -3.97
N LYS A 250 -19.73 16.93 -5.08
CA LYS A 250 -19.37 18.35 -5.20
C LYS A 250 -17.88 18.62 -4.96
N ALA A 251 -17.02 17.68 -5.26
CA ALA A 251 -15.58 17.89 -5.19
C ALA A 251 -15.16 19.05 -6.13
N PRO A 252 -14.25 19.93 -5.69
CA PRO A 252 -13.78 21.04 -6.51
C PRO A 252 -12.98 20.55 -7.71
N LYS A 253 -12.89 21.36 -8.77
CA LYS A 253 -12.23 20.98 -10.03
C LYS A 253 -10.79 20.51 -9.82
N TRP A 254 -10.05 21.11 -8.91
CA TRP A 254 -8.66 20.72 -8.66
C TRP A 254 -8.52 19.30 -8.06
N ILE A 255 -9.47 18.83 -7.22
CA ILE A 255 -9.51 17.43 -6.76
C ILE A 255 -9.84 16.50 -7.93
N LEU A 256 -10.82 16.87 -8.76
CA LEU A 256 -11.19 16.07 -9.93
C LEU A 256 -10.02 15.93 -10.90
N PHE A 257 -9.37 17.03 -11.26
CA PHE A 257 -8.17 17.02 -12.11
C PHE A 257 -7.02 16.25 -11.48
N GLY A 258 -6.73 16.49 -10.19
CA GLY A 258 -5.69 15.75 -9.48
C GLY A 258 -5.97 14.24 -9.46
N THR A 259 -7.24 13.83 -9.32
CA THR A 259 -7.63 12.41 -9.37
C THR A 259 -7.48 11.84 -10.78
N VAL A 260 -7.86 12.59 -11.82
CA VAL A 260 -7.66 12.18 -13.22
C VAL A 260 -6.17 12.04 -13.53
N LEU A 261 -5.33 13.01 -13.13
CA LEU A 261 -3.88 12.94 -13.31
C LEU A 261 -3.25 11.76 -12.54
N LEU A 262 -3.72 11.50 -11.33
CA LEU A 262 -3.30 10.34 -10.53
C LEU A 262 -3.54 9.05 -11.29
N PHE A 263 -4.77 8.81 -11.77
CA PHE A 263 -5.13 7.56 -12.43
C PHE A 263 -4.53 7.42 -13.84
N ALA A 264 -4.38 8.52 -14.58
CA ALA A 264 -3.92 8.47 -15.96
C ALA A 264 -2.40 8.45 -16.12
N PHE A 265 -1.66 9.17 -15.26
CA PHE A 265 -0.25 9.46 -15.50
C PHE A 265 0.72 9.00 -14.41
N VAL A 266 0.26 8.62 -13.21
CA VAL A 266 1.18 8.00 -12.25
C VAL A 266 1.59 6.61 -12.77
N PRO A 267 2.91 6.33 -12.88
CA PRO A 267 3.41 5.21 -13.68
C PRO A 267 2.87 3.84 -13.29
N ILE A 268 2.59 3.60 -12.02
CA ILE A 268 2.06 2.31 -11.54
C ILE A 268 0.80 1.88 -12.33
N PHE A 269 -0.07 2.82 -12.70
CA PHE A 269 -1.31 2.49 -13.42
C PHE A 269 -1.01 1.98 -14.84
N GLY A 270 -0.24 2.72 -15.63
CA GLY A 270 0.14 2.30 -16.98
C GLY A 270 1.01 1.03 -16.99
N SER A 271 1.90 0.91 -16.00
CA SER A 271 2.75 -0.28 -15.83
C SER A 271 1.94 -1.55 -15.57
N TYR A 272 0.90 -1.48 -14.73
CA TYR A 272 0.06 -2.63 -14.42
C TYR A 272 -1.04 -2.87 -15.46
N ALA A 273 -1.51 -1.82 -16.15
CA ALA A 273 -2.51 -1.96 -17.21
C ALA A 273 -2.05 -2.87 -18.35
N GLN A 274 -0.74 -2.92 -18.65
CA GLN A 274 -0.16 -3.81 -19.67
C GLN A 274 0.26 -5.19 -19.12
N ALA A 275 0.08 -5.45 -17.80
CA ALA A 275 0.57 -6.67 -17.17
C ALA A 275 -0.57 -7.66 -16.88
N VAL A 276 -0.33 -8.93 -17.17
CA VAL A 276 -1.24 -10.03 -16.82
C VAL A 276 -1.03 -10.36 -15.35
N ILE A 277 -1.71 -9.62 -14.47
CA ILE A 277 -1.66 -9.77 -13.02
C ILE A 277 -2.96 -9.27 -12.38
N LYS A 278 -3.37 -9.92 -11.29
CA LYS A 278 -4.64 -9.63 -10.59
C LYS A 278 -4.72 -8.26 -9.90
N ASP A 279 -3.56 -7.68 -9.55
CA ASP A 279 -3.50 -6.53 -8.63
C ASP A 279 -4.13 -5.25 -9.20
N GLY A 280 -4.00 -4.98 -10.51
CA GLY A 280 -4.65 -3.84 -11.19
C GLY A 280 -6.17 -3.94 -11.13
N LEU A 281 -6.70 -5.07 -11.59
CA LEU A 281 -8.15 -5.33 -11.58
C LEU A 281 -8.73 -5.28 -10.16
N TYR A 282 -8.08 -5.94 -9.19
CA TYR A 282 -8.48 -5.91 -7.80
C TYR A 282 -8.55 -4.48 -7.26
N THR A 283 -7.49 -3.69 -7.52
CA THR A 283 -7.40 -2.29 -7.02
C THR A 283 -8.50 -1.42 -7.62
N ALA A 284 -8.80 -1.56 -8.91
CA ALA A 284 -9.88 -0.82 -9.56
C ALA A 284 -11.27 -1.17 -8.98
N VAL A 285 -11.53 -2.47 -8.78
CA VAL A 285 -12.81 -2.96 -8.25
C VAL A 285 -13.01 -2.53 -6.79
N ILE A 286 -12.00 -2.65 -5.92
CA ILE A 286 -12.11 -2.22 -4.52
C ILE A 286 -12.23 -0.69 -4.40
N THR A 287 -11.62 0.06 -5.32
CA THR A 287 -11.77 1.52 -5.37
C THR A 287 -13.20 1.92 -5.70
N LEU A 288 -13.82 1.25 -6.67
CA LEU A 288 -15.24 1.49 -7.00
C LEU A 288 -16.18 0.98 -5.90
N TYR A 289 -15.87 -0.16 -5.26
CA TYR A 289 -16.59 -0.63 -4.07
C TYR A 289 -16.60 0.45 -2.99
N PHE A 290 -15.45 1.06 -2.71
CA PHE A 290 -15.32 2.12 -1.72
C PHE A 290 -16.10 3.39 -2.11
N ALA A 291 -16.14 3.74 -3.40
CA ALA A 291 -16.96 4.85 -3.88
C ALA A 291 -18.46 4.62 -3.61
N VAL A 292 -18.97 3.42 -3.91
CA VAL A 292 -20.37 3.05 -3.62
C VAL A 292 -20.62 3.00 -2.11
N TYR A 293 -19.66 2.51 -1.33
CA TYR A 293 -19.71 2.46 0.12
C TYR A 293 -19.87 3.87 0.73
N ILE A 294 -19.06 4.85 0.30
CA ILE A 294 -19.21 6.26 0.73
C ILE A 294 -20.54 6.84 0.23
N ASP A 295 -20.94 6.53 -1.00
CA ASP A 295 -22.18 7.07 -1.57
C ASP A 295 -23.43 6.58 -0.82
N ILE A 296 -23.41 5.37 -0.26
CA ILE A 296 -24.44 4.85 0.64
C ILE A 296 -24.42 5.62 1.98
N CYS A 297 -23.25 6.00 2.47
CA CYS A 297 -23.15 6.82 3.69
C CYS A 297 -23.73 8.23 3.51
N HIS A 298 -23.70 8.78 2.28
CA HIS A 298 -24.37 10.05 1.96
C HIS A 298 -25.90 9.89 1.86
N SER A 299 -26.36 8.89 1.11
CA SER A 299 -27.76 8.63 0.89
C SER A 299 -28.00 7.17 0.57
N PHE A 300 -28.80 6.50 1.38
CA PHE A 300 -29.14 5.09 1.16
C PHE A 300 -30.13 4.93 0.00
N SER A 301 -29.91 3.90 -0.84
CA SER A 301 -30.93 3.33 -1.73
C SER A 301 -30.71 1.81 -1.90
N LYS A 302 -31.81 1.07 -2.15
CA LYS A 302 -31.74 -0.39 -2.41
C LYS A 302 -30.86 -0.72 -3.61
N ARG A 303 -30.88 0.10 -4.66
CA ARG A 303 -30.04 -0.06 -5.86
C ARG A 303 -28.56 0.01 -5.53
N LYS A 304 -28.15 0.96 -4.67
CA LYS A 304 -26.77 1.06 -4.23
C LYS A 304 -26.34 -0.15 -3.37
N ALA A 305 -27.26 -0.70 -2.57
CA ALA A 305 -27.00 -1.91 -1.79
C ALA A 305 -26.73 -3.12 -2.71
N VAL A 306 -27.47 -3.26 -3.82
CA VAL A 306 -27.20 -4.29 -4.85
C VAL A 306 -25.82 -4.07 -5.50
N TYR A 307 -25.48 -2.84 -5.87
CA TYR A 307 -24.13 -2.54 -6.39
C TYR A 307 -23.02 -2.85 -5.38
N LEU A 308 -23.25 -2.53 -4.11
CA LEU A 308 -22.29 -2.84 -3.04
C LEU A 308 -22.09 -4.36 -2.88
N PHE A 309 -23.18 -5.14 -2.99
CA PHE A 309 -23.13 -6.61 -2.98
C PHE A 309 -22.30 -7.15 -4.17
N LEU A 310 -22.62 -6.72 -5.39
CA LEU A 310 -21.94 -7.21 -6.60
C LEU A 310 -20.44 -6.86 -6.59
N LEU A 311 -20.12 -5.63 -6.22
CA LEU A 311 -18.72 -5.20 -6.11
C LEU A 311 -18.00 -5.90 -4.94
N GLY A 312 -18.68 -6.11 -3.81
CA GLY A 312 -18.12 -6.84 -2.66
C GLY A 312 -17.71 -8.27 -3.02
N ILE A 313 -18.57 -9.00 -3.74
CA ILE A 313 -18.24 -10.33 -4.27
C ILE A 313 -17.10 -10.25 -5.28
N SER A 314 -17.12 -9.28 -6.19
CA SER A 314 -16.04 -9.10 -7.17
C SER A 314 -14.68 -8.84 -6.49
N VAL A 315 -14.64 -8.06 -5.40
CA VAL A 315 -13.43 -7.86 -4.59
C VAL A 315 -12.94 -9.18 -4.00
N CYS A 316 -13.84 -10.01 -3.45
CA CYS A 316 -13.49 -11.31 -2.86
C CYS A 316 -12.95 -12.30 -3.91
N LEU A 317 -13.52 -12.27 -5.13
CA LEU A 317 -13.13 -13.17 -6.23
C LEU A 317 -11.87 -12.73 -6.97
N THR A 318 -11.44 -11.47 -6.83
CA THR A 318 -10.21 -10.95 -7.46
C THR A 318 -8.99 -11.04 -6.55
N ARG A 319 -9.18 -11.19 -5.22
CA ARG A 319 -8.08 -11.38 -4.27
C ARG A 319 -8.56 -12.11 -3.01
N ASN A 320 -7.84 -13.15 -2.58
CA ASN A 320 -8.20 -13.97 -1.42
C ASN A 320 -8.39 -13.14 -0.13
N ASN A 321 -7.58 -12.08 0.03
CA ASN A 321 -7.71 -11.17 1.19
C ASN A 321 -8.90 -10.19 1.07
N GLY A 322 -9.64 -10.17 -0.03
CA GLY A 322 -10.76 -9.26 -0.25
C GLY A 322 -11.84 -9.38 0.81
N ILE A 323 -12.15 -10.60 1.26
CA ILE A 323 -13.16 -10.84 2.29
C ILE A 323 -12.83 -10.15 3.62
N HIS A 324 -11.54 -10.08 3.98
CA HIS A 324 -11.07 -9.43 5.22
C HIS A 324 -11.19 -7.89 5.18
N LEU A 325 -11.41 -7.29 4.00
CA LEU A 325 -11.72 -5.88 3.85
C LEU A 325 -13.22 -5.64 3.71
N VAL A 326 -13.90 -6.46 2.90
CA VAL A 326 -15.32 -6.27 2.57
C VAL A 326 -16.20 -6.56 3.78
N LEU A 327 -16.06 -7.72 4.42
CA LEU A 327 -16.97 -8.12 5.50
C LEU A 327 -16.90 -7.19 6.72
N PRO A 328 -15.73 -6.83 7.28
CA PRO A 328 -15.68 -5.86 8.37
C PRO A 328 -16.20 -4.47 7.97
N SER A 329 -15.95 -4.02 6.72
CA SER A 329 -16.49 -2.74 6.25
C SER A 329 -18.01 -2.72 6.23
N LEU A 330 -18.67 -3.83 5.81
CA LEU A 330 -20.12 -3.97 5.83
C LEU A 330 -20.69 -4.02 7.26
N ILE A 331 -19.99 -4.69 8.18
CA ILE A 331 -20.35 -4.70 9.61
C ILE A 331 -20.29 -3.26 10.17
N LEU A 332 -19.23 -2.50 9.87
CA LEU A 332 -19.11 -1.12 10.33
C LEU A 332 -20.12 -0.19 9.62
N LEU A 333 -20.48 -0.47 8.37
CA LEU A 333 -21.55 0.24 7.67
C LEU A 333 -22.90 0.09 8.39
N PHE A 334 -23.20 -1.08 8.96
CA PHE A 334 -24.41 -1.29 9.77
C PHE A 334 -24.49 -0.29 10.93
N PHE A 335 -23.38 -0.02 11.61
CA PHE A 335 -23.35 0.97 12.71
C PHE A 335 -23.37 2.41 12.20
N PHE A 336 -22.90 2.67 10.99
CA PHE A 336 -22.89 4.00 10.39
C PHE A 336 -24.28 4.44 9.95
N LEU A 337 -25.07 3.54 9.35
CA LEU A 337 -26.36 3.84 8.75
C LEU A 337 -27.46 4.17 9.78
N VAL A 338 -28.50 4.87 9.32
CA VAL A 338 -29.74 5.09 10.08
C VAL A 338 -30.53 3.78 10.25
N LYS A 339 -31.34 3.67 11.31
CA LYS A 339 -32.03 2.43 11.69
C LYS A 339 -32.74 1.73 10.53
N GLY A 340 -33.50 2.47 9.68
CA GLY A 340 -34.23 1.89 8.55
C GLY A 340 -33.35 1.27 7.44
N ALA A 341 -32.12 1.72 7.28
CA ALA A 341 -31.17 1.23 6.28
C ALA A 341 -30.28 0.08 6.78
N ARG A 342 -30.11 -0.08 8.09
CA ARG A 342 -29.22 -1.09 8.72
C ARG A 342 -29.49 -2.51 8.25
N LYS A 343 -30.76 -2.90 8.14
CA LYS A 343 -31.13 -4.24 7.67
C LYS A 343 -30.55 -4.59 6.32
N TYR A 344 -30.40 -3.62 5.41
CA TYR A 344 -29.82 -3.86 4.09
C TYR A 344 -28.30 -4.04 4.15
N ALA A 345 -27.59 -3.31 5.01
CA ALA A 345 -26.17 -3.55 5.25
C ALA A 345 -25.93 -4.96 5.81
N PHE A 346 -26.78 -5.40 6.75
CA PHE A 346 -26.75 -6.77 7.29
C PHE A 346 -27.03 -7.81 6.21
N ILE A 347 -28.10 -7.64 5.41
CA ILE A 347 -28.43 -8.54 4.30
C ILE A 347 -27.26 -8.63 3.32
N VAL A 348 -26.67 -7.49 2.91
CA VAL A 348 -25.53 -7.48 1.99
C VAL A 348 -24.34 -8.24 2.60
N ALA A 349 -24.04 -8.02 3.90
CA ALA A 349 -22.96 -8.73 4.58
C ALA A 349 -23.18 -10.26 4.60
N VAL A 350 -24.40 -10.69 4.95
CA VAL A 350 -24.78 -12.11 4.95
C VAL A 350 -24.71 -12.71 3.53
N CYS A 351 -25.25 -12.01 2.53
CA CYS A 351 -25.21 -12.48 1.15
C CYS A 351 -23.78 -12.57 0.60
N VAL A 352 -22.92 -11.55 0.86
CA VAL A 352 -21.50 -11.61 0.46
C VAL A 352 -20.81 -12.79 1.12
N PHE A 353 -21.00 -12.97 2.43
CA PHE A 353 -20.36 -14.06 3.16
C PHE A 353 -20.85 -15.43 2.69
N ALA A 354 -22.16 -15.60 2.50
CA ALA A 354 -22.75 -16.85 1.98
C ALA A 354 -22.25 -17.17 0.57
N CYS A 355 -22.23 -16.20 -0.34
CA CYS A 355 -21.68 -16.39 -1.69
C CYS A 355 -20.18 -16.73 -1.65
N TYR A 356 -19.40 -16.03 -0.82
CA TYR A 356 -17.98 -16.33 -0.63
C TYR A 356 -17.76 -17.76 -0.12
N LEU A 357 -18.50 -18.18 0.91
CA LEU A 357 -18.44 -19.56 1.42
C LEU A 357 -18.89 -20.57 0.36
N GLY A 358 -19.95 -20.27 -0.41
CA GLY A 358 -20.41 -21.13 -1.50
C GLY A 358 -19.34 -21.36 -2.56
N VAL A 359 -18.56 -20.31 -2.88
CA VAL A 359 -17.45 -20.41 -3.82
C VAL A 359 -16.26 -21.17 -3.20
N GLU A 360 -15.82 -20.79 -1.98
CA GLU A 360 -14.57 -21.31 -1.38
C GLU A 360 -14.74 -22.69 -0.72
N LYS A 361 -15.91 -22.97 -0.12
CA LYS A 361 -16.14 -24.22 0.61
C LYS A 361 -17.10 -25.17 -0.13
N GLY A 362 -17.82 -24.67 -1.16
CA GLY A 362 -18.70 -25.47 -2.00
C GLY A 362 -18.07 -25.76 -3.36
N ALA A 363 -17.97 -24.73 -4.21
CA ALA A 363 -17.52 -24.90 -5.59
C ALA A 363 -16.04 -25.29 -5.70
N ALA A 364 -15.13 -24.68 -4.91
CA ALA A 364 -13.71 -24.97 -4.97
C ALA A 364 -13.40 -26.46 -4.70
N PRO A 365 -13.83 -27.07 -3.59
CA PRO A 365 -13.60 -28.51 -3.36
C PRO A 365 -14.28 -29.41 -4.40
N ALA A 366 -15.50 -29.04 -4.86
CA ALA A 366 -16.22 -29.81 -5.87
C ALA A 366 -15.49 -29.83 -7.23
N LEU A 367 -14.68 -28.82 -7.52
CA LEU A 367 -13.84 -28.70 -8.72
C LEU A 367 -12.41 -29.19 -8.49
N GLY A 368 -12.08 -29.75 -7.33
CA GLY A 368 -10.75 -30.23 -7.00
C GLY A 368 -9.70 -29.13 -6.72
N VAL A 369 -10.15 -27.91 -6.38
CA VAL A 369 -9.26 -26.81 -6.02
C VAL A 369 -8.70 -27.05 -4.63
N ALA A 370 -7.38 -27.27 -4.52
CA ALA A 370 -6.69 -27.43 -3.24
C ALA A 370 -6.60 -26.07 -2.49
N PRO A 371 -6.62 -26.06 -1.15
CA PRO A 371 -6.38 -24.84 -0.39
C PRO A 371 -4.97 -24.28 -0.66
N GLY A 372 -4.80 -22.97 -0.48
CA GLY A 372 -3.48 -22.34 -0.54
C GLY A 372 -2.60 -22.74 0.65
N SER A 373 -1.27 -22.75 0.47
CA SER A 373 -0.33 -23.20 1.49
C SER A 373 -0.36 -22.33 2.76
N ARG A 374 -0.33 -22.98 3.92
CA ARG A 374 -0.28 -22.34 5.26
C ARG A 374 0.95 -21.46 5.44
N CYS A 375 2.05 -21.72 4.71
CA CYS A 375 3.28 -20.92 4.81
C CYS A 375 3.06 -19.43 4.47
N GLU A 376 2.02 -19.10 3.69
CA GLU A 376 1.72 -17.72 3.33
C GLU A 376 1.29 -16.86 4.55
N MET A 377 0.70 -17.46 5.56
CA MET A 377 0.32 -16.79 6.81
C MET A 377 1.46 -16.71 7.83
N LEU A 378 2.60 -17.39 7.58
CA LEU A 378 3.68 -17.59 8.54
C LEU A 378 4.91 -16.73 8.24
N SER A 379 4.79 -15.70 7.39
CA SER A 379 5.90 -14.82 7.00
C SER A 379 6.61 -14.22 8.23
N VAL A 380 5.86 -13.69 9.19
CA VAL A 380 6.43 -13.04 10.39
C VAL A 380 7.17 -14.03 11.29
N PRO A 381 6.57 -15.14 11.80
CA PRO A 381 7.28 -16.07 12.66
C PRO A 381 8.48 -16.74 11.97
N PHE A 382 8.40 -17.00 10.66
CA PHE A 382 9.51 -17.58 9.92
C PHE A 382 10.69 -16.62 9.80
N GLN A 383 10.44 -15.34 9.50
CA GLN A 383 11.46 -14.29 9.47
C GLN A 383 12.12 -14.08 10.84
N GLN A 384 11.34 -14.10 11.91
CA GLN A 384 11.83 -13.98 13.28
C GLN A 384 12.75 -15.15 13.64
N THR A 385 12.35 -16.38 13.30
CA THR A 385 13.17 -17.58 13.51
C THR A 385 14.48 -17.50 12.70
N ALA A 386 14.40 -17.16 11.44
CA ALA A 386 15.58 -17.06 10.57
C ALA A 386 16.59 -16.01 11.06
N ARG A 387 16.11 -14.83 11.50
CA ARG A 387 16.96 -13.82 12.10
C ARG A 387 17.59 -14.29 13.39
N TYR A 388 16.83 -14.98 14.24
CA TYR A 388 17.35 -15.54 15.50
C TYR A 388 18.50 -16.50 15.25
N LEU A 389 18.34 -17.45 14.33
CA LEU A 389 19.39 -18.39 13.94
C LEU A 389 20.63 -17.70 13.38
N ARG A 390 20.47 -16.59 12.68
CA ARG A 390 21.59 -15.82 12.14
C ARG A 390 22.37 -15.08 13.22
N GLU A 391 21.68 -14.51 14.23
CA GLU A 391 22.32 -13.65 15.25
C GLU A 391 22.73 -14.43 16.50
N TYR A 392 22.06 -15.53 16.82
CA TYR A 392 22.30 -16.36 18.03
C TYR A 392 22.28 -17.86 17.71
N PRO A 393 23.17 -18.35 16.80
CA PRO A 393 23.16 -19.76 16.39
C PRO A 393 23.44 -20.72 17.55
N ASP A 394 24.32 -20.33 18.49
CA ASP A 394 24.77 -21.16 19.61
C ASP A 394 23.77 -21.21 20.78
N ASP A 395 22.77 -20.35 20.78
CA ASP A 395 21.74 -20.29 21.84
C ASP A 395 20.56 -21.26 21.56
N VAL A 396 20.54 -21.90 20.40
CA VAL A 396 19.46 -22.82 20.00
C VAL A 396 19.70 -24.20 20.57
N THR A 397 18.78 -24.67 21.41
CA THR A 397 18.87 -26.02 21.99
C THR A 397 18.62 -27.13 20.94
N ALA A 398 19.11 -28.33 21.20
CA ALA A 398 18.91 -29.49 20.30
C ALA A 398 17.40 -29.80 20.07
N SER A 399 16.56 -29.58 21.07
CA SER A 399 15.11 -29.78 20.97
C SER A 399 14.45 -28.73 20.08
N GLU A 400 14.88 -27.46 20.17
CA GLU A 400 14.40 -26.37 19.33
C GLU A 400 14.86 -26.57 17.88
N LYS A 401 16.15 -26.92 17.68
CA LYS A 401 16.67 -27.27 16.35
C LYS A 401 15.83 -28.36 15.70
N LYS A 402 15.51 -29.43 16.44
CA LYS A 402 14.66 -30.53 15.96
C LYS A 402 13.25 -30.07 15.60
N ALA A 403 12.64 -29.22 16.43
CA ALA A 403 11.29 -28.69 16.18
C ALA A 403 11.26 -27.78 14.95
N ILE A 404 12.24 -26.88 14.80
CA ILE A 404 12.36 -25.98 13.64
C ILE A 404 12.61 -26.79 12.37
N ASN A 405 13.54 -27.79 12.41
CA ASN A 405 13.92 -28.56 11.24
C ASN A 405 12.80 -29.47 10.69
N ARG A 406 11.77 -29.75 11.50
CA ARG A 406 10.55 -30.44 11.02
C ARG A 406 9.68 -29.56 10.12
N ILE A 407 9.74 -28.24 10.31
CA ILE A 407 8.89 -27.26 9.62
C ILE A 407 9.67 -26.51 8.52
N LEU A 408 10.87 -26.05 8.84
CA LEU A 408 11.75 -25.27 7.97
C LEU A 408 13.09 -26.00 7.80
N ASP A 409 13.76 -25.81 6.69
CA ASP A 409 15.11 -26.34 6.52
C ASP A 409 16.12 -25.54 7.37
N TYR A 410 16.43 -26.08 8.56
CA TYR A 410 17.23 -25.42 9.58
C TYR A 410 18.62 -25.00 9.07
N ASP A 411 19.27 -25.86 8.28
CA ASP A 411 20.68 -25.69 7.93
C ASP A 411 20.91 -24.53 6.95
N VAL A 412 19.89 -24.16 6.15
CA VAL A 412 19.96 -23.03 5.22
C VAL A 412 19.19 -21.79 5.70
N LEU A 413 18.44 -21.90 6.79
CA LEU A 413 17.47 -20.89 7.19
C LEU A 413 18.11 -19.54 7.51
N ALA A 414 19.24 -19.53 8.23
CA ALA A 414 19.97 -18.33 8.59
C ALA A 414 20.53 -17.60 7.35
N GLU A 415 21.01 -18.36 6.34
CA GLU A 415 21.50 -17.81 5.07
C GLU A 415 20.36 -17.23 4.23
N LYS A 416 19.19 -17.89 4.23
CA LYS A 416 18.01 -17.44 3.48
C LYS A 416 17.33 -16.23 4.08
N TYR A 417 17.69 -15.80 5.28
CA TYR A 417 17.11 -14.62 5.90
C TYR A 417 17.41 -13.35 5.08
N ASN A 418 16.33 -12.70 4.63
CA ASN A 418 16.40 -11.38 4.01
C ASN A 418 15.51 -10.43 4.82
N PRO A 419 16.06 -9.32 5.37
CA PRO A 419 15.32 -8.41 6.26
C PRO A 419 14.03 -7.86 5.65
N GLU A 420 14.00 -7.66 4.34
CA GLU A 420 12.91 -7.00 3.63
C GLU A 420 12.02 -7.96 2.81
N LEU A 421 12.34 -9.26 2.80
CA LEU A 421 11.63 -10.25 1.99
C LEU A 421 11.58 -11.60 2.69
N SER A 422 10.39 -12.09 3.01
CA SER A 422 10.23 -13.39 3.68
C SER A 422 10.18 -14.59 2.72
N ASP A 423 10.02 -14.37 1.41
CA ASP A 423 9.87 -15.45 0.45
C ASP A 423 11.04 -16.44 0.42
N PRO A 424 12.33 -16.02 0.51
CA PRO A 424 13.44 -16.97 0.58
C PRO A 424 13.39 -17.90 1.80
N VAL A 425 12.88 -17.40 2.94
CA VAL A 425 12.66 -18.20 4.14
C VAL A 425 11.45 -19.14 3.98
N LYS A 426 10.34 -18.66 3.41
CA LYS A 426 9.15 -19.48 3.14
C LYS A 426 9.41 -20.64 2.19
N ILE A 427 10.35 -20.49 1.25
CA ILE A 427 10.72 -21.57 0.32
C ILE A 427 11.28 -22.78 1.09
N THR A 428 11.85 -22.60 2.28
CA THR A 428 12.37 -23.68 3.12
C THR A 428 11.28 -24.48 3.85
N PHE A 429 10.00 -24.10 3.75
CA PHE A 429 8.89 -24.79 4.37
C PHE A 429 8.70 -26.19 3.76
N ARG A 430 8.83 -27.22 4.60
CA ARG A 430 8.89 -28.62 4.16
C ARG A 430 7.55 -29.22 3.74
N PHE A 431 6.44 -28.58 4.11
CA PHE A 431 5.07 -29.04 3.79
C PHE A 431 4.38 -28.19 2.72
N ARG A 432 5.16 -27.52 1.87
CA ARG A 432 4.61 -26.61 0.87
C ARG A 432 3.66 -27.30 -0.12
N ASP A 433 3.98 -28.54 -0.48
CA ASP A 433 3.21 -29.34 -1.42
C ASP A 433 2.35 -30.42 -0.73
N ASN A 434 2.32 -30.44 0.60
CA ASN A 434 1.58 -31.43 1.41
C ASN A 434 1.06 -30.82 2.71
N ASP A 435 0.30 -29.74 2.61
CA ASP A 435 -0.28 -29.02 3.76
C ASP A 435 -1.35 -29.86 4.52
N ASP A 436 -1.82 -30.95 3.95
CA ASP A 436 -2.84 -31.86 4.54
C ASP A 436 -2.21 -33.02 5.33
N ASP A 437 -0.87 -33.05 5.50
CA ASP A 437 -0.21 -34.07 6.30
C ASP A 437 -0.74 -34.00 7.76
N PRO A 438 -1.29 -35.10 8.30
CA PRO A 438 -1.85 -35.14 9.67
C PRO A 438 -0.81 -34.85 10.76
N LYS A 439 0.49 -34.97 10.46
CA LYS A 439 1.59 -34.67 11.39
C LYS A 439 1.86 -33.16 11.48
N LEU A 440 1.45 -32.37 10.47
CA LEU A 440 1.78 -30.95 10.38
C LEU A 440 1.29 -30.16 11.59
N ASP A 441 0.07 -30.40 12.07
CA ASP A 441 -0.47 -29.68 13.23
C ASP A 441 0.34 -29.94 14.50
N GLY A 442 0.81 -31.17 14.71
CA GLY A 442 1.69 -31.52 15.82
C GLY A 442 3.06 -30.85 15.71
N TYR A 443 3.65 -30.86 14.51
CA TYR A 443 4.95 -30.21 14.25
C TYR A 443 4.86 -28.69 14.37
N MET A 444 3.77 -28.08 13.92
CA MET A 444 3.53 -26.64 14.09
C MET A 444 3.41 -26.26 15.57
N LYS A 445 2.74 -27.08 16.37
CA LYS A 445 2.67 -26.86 17.83
C LYS A 445 4.05 -26.89 18.48
N ASP A 446 4.90 -27.85 18.11
CA ASP A 446 6.27 -27.95 18.63
C ASP A 446 7.12 -26.77 18.14
N TYR A 447 6.98 -26.37 16.87
CA TYR A 447 7.63 -25.20 16.30
C TYR A 447 7.27 -23.92 17.07
N PHE A 448 5.98 -23.66 17.34
CA PHE A 448 5.57 -22.47 18.08
C PHE A 448 6.00 -22.48 19.55
N LYS A 449 6.15 -23.65 20.18
CA LYS A 449 6.77 -23.76 21.50
C LYS A 449 8.24 -23.34 21.47
N ALA A 450 9.01 -23.84 20.50
CA ALA A 450 10.40 -23.45 20.29
C ALA A 450 10.52 -21.95 19.97
N TRP A 451 9.70 -21.45 19.05
CA TRP A 451 9.61 -20.05 18.67
C TRP A 451 9.37 -19.14 19.89
N PHE A 452 8.42 -19.50 20.76
CA PHE A 452 8.12 -18.71 21.95
C PHE A 452 9.22 -18.81 23.04
N ALA A 453 9.88 -19.95 23.17
CA ALA A 453 11.01 -20.11 24.07
C ALA A 453 12.20 -19.23 23.66
N MET A 454 12.54 -19.21 22.38
CA MET A 454 13.55 -18.31 21.80
C MET A 454 13.16 -16.83 21.95
N PHE A 455 11.89 -16.47 21.70
CA PHE A 455 11.39 -15.11 21.94
C PHE A 455 11.64 -14.64 23.38
N ARG A 456 11.38 -15.48 24.35
CA ARG A 456 11.58 -15.13 25.78
C ARG A 456 13.04 -14.85 26.13
N ARG A 457 13.99 -15.49 25.45
CA ARG A 457 15.44 -15.23 25.65
C ARG A 457 15.87 -13.94 24.98
N HIS A 458 15.48 -13.72 23.72
CA HIS A 458 15.91 -12.56 22.93
C HIS A 458 14.74 -11.83 22.22
N PRO A 459 13.82 -11.17 22.96
CA PRO A 459 12.64 -10.53 22.36
C PRO A 459 13.00 -9.41 21.39
N GLY A 460 14.15 -8.73 21.59
CA GLY A 460 14.65 -7.67 20.70
C GLY A 460 14.87 -8.14 19.28
N ILE A 461 15.30 -9.39 19.04
CA ILE A 461 15.52 -9.94 17.71
C ILE A 461 14.20 -10.08 16.94
N TYR A 462 13.15 -10.52 17.61
CA TYR A 462 11.81 -10.67 17.04
C TYR A 462 11.21 -9.33 16.63
N ILE A 463 11.37 -8.33 17.51
CA ILE A 463 10.94 -6.96 17.23
C ILE A 463 11.69 -6.42 16.03
N GLN A 464 13.02 -6.57 16.00
CA GLN A 464 13.84 -6.10 14.88
C GLN A 464 13.51 -6.82 13.57
N ALA A 465 13.29 -8.15 13.57
CA ALA A 465 12.89 -8.87 12.37
C ALA A 465 11.58 -8.33 11.79
N THR A 466 10.60 -8.06 12.66
CA THR A 466 9.31 -7.48 12.26
C THR A 466 9.47 -6.06 11.75
N LEU A 467 10.17 -5.18 12.49
CA LEU A 467 10.38 -3.79 12.08
C LEU A 467 11.12 -3.68 10.75
N ASN A 468 12.10 -4.54 10.50
CA ASN A 468 12.80 -4.61 9.22
C ASN A 468 11.85 -4.93 8.04
N ASN A 469 10.88 -5.80 8.27
CA ASN A 469 9.95 -6.20 7.22
C ASN A 469 8.82 -5.17 6.98
N ILE A 470 8.69 -4.14 7.84
CA ILE A 470 7.54 -3.21 7.78
C ILE A 470 7.91 -1.72 7.79
N TYR A 471 9.19 -1.34 7.96
CA TYR A 471 9.53 0.07 8.17
C TYR A 471 9.06 0.98 7.04
N SER A 472 9.13 0.54 5.78
CA SER A 472 8.70 1.34 4.62
C SER A 472 7.18 1.53 4.53
N TYR A 473 6.37 0.75 5.27
CA TYR A 473 4.95 1.04 5.42
C TYR A 473 4.67 2.17 6.42
N ASN A 474 5.65 2.51 7.26
CA ASN A 474 5.54 3.53 8.29
C ASN A 474 6.41 4.77 8.00
N ASP A 475 7.35 4.67 7.08
CA ASP A 475 8.21 5.76 6.66
C ASP A 475 8.06 6.05 5.16
N PRO A 476 7.53 7.22 4.78
CA PRO A 476 7.34 7.57 3.37
C PRO A 476 8.63 7.87 2.62
N PHE A 477 9.74 8.12 3.31
CA PHE A 477 11.01 8.57 2.72
C PHE A 477 11.95 7.40 2.38
N HIS A 478 11.77 6.23 3.02
CA HIS A 478 12.60 5.05 2.80
C HIS A 478 11.76 3.91 2.20
N MET A 479 11.77 3.81 0.88
CA MET A 479 10.88 2.89 0.15
C MET A 479 11.31 1.41 0.23
N GLY A 480 12.54 1.11 0.64
CA GLY A 480 13.04 -0.26 0.68
C GLY A 480 12.78 -1.01 -0.63
N ARG A 481 12.23 -2.23 -0.55
CA ARG A 481 11.80 -2.99 -1.74
C ARG A 481 10.53 -2.47 -2.40
N GLY A 482 9.88 -1.46 -1.85
CA GLY A 482 8.69 -0.85 -2.44
C GLY A 482 8.87 -0.39 -3.88
N GLN A 483 10.08 0.06 -4.24
CA GLN A 483 10.46 0.43 -5.59
C GLN A 483 10.25 -0.71 -6.61
N GLN A 484 10.53 -1.95 -6.23
CA GLN A 484 10.35 -3.11 -7.10
C GLN A 484 8.88 -3.41 -7.42
N GLY A 485 7.94 -2.82 -6.66
CA GLY A 485 6.50 -2.96 -6.85
C GLY A 485 5.89 -1.99 -7.84
N VAL A 486 6.60 -0.94 -8.26
CA VAL A 486 6.05 0.14 -9.10
C VAL A 486 5.78 -0.33 -10.52
N TYR A 487 6.64 -1.15 -11.09
CA TYR A 487 6.52 -1.60 -12.48
C TYR A 487 6.63 -3.12 -12.65
N ARG A 488 6.07 -3.62 -13.77
CA ARG A 488 6.02 -5.05 -14.14
C ARG A 488 6.35 -5.22 -15.62
N PHE A 489 7.57 -4.87 -16.01
CA PHE A 489 8.03 -4.87 -17.41
C PHE A 489 8.85 -6.10 -17.75
N TYR A 490 8.34 -7.31 -17.45
CA TYR A 490 9.03 -8.55 -17.78
C TYR A 490 8.05 -9.70 -18.05
N ILE A 491 8.52 -10.63 -18.85
CA ILE A 491 7.93 -11.96 -19.05
C ILE A 491 8.82 -12.94 -18.28
N ASP A 492 8.25 -13.62 -17.29
CA ASP A 492 9.01 -14.55 -16.45
C ASP A 492 9.39 -15.81 -17.25
N LYS A 493 10.67 -15.94 -17.58
CA LYS A 493 11.18 -17.00 -18.45
C LYS A 493 11.16 -18.38 -17.79
N MET A 494 11.28 -18.46 -16.48
CA MET A 494 11.25 -19.73 -15.76
C MET A 494 9.85 -20.35 -15.83
N TYR A 495 8.82 -19.60 -15.50
CA TYR A 495 7.44 -20.05 -15.58
C TYR A 495 6.96 -20.20 -17.02
N GLN A 496 7.38 -19.33 -17.93
CA GLN A 496 7.09 -19.46 -19.36
C GLN A 496 7.51 -20.83 -19.91
N LYS A 497 8.71 -21.28 -19.54
CA LYS A 497 9.22 -22.60 -19.95
C LYS A 497 8.40 -23.75 -19.35
N LYS A 498 7.96 -23.59 -18.10
CA LYS A 498 7.16 -24.58 -17.38
C LYS A 498 5.79 -24.78 -18.04
N ALA A 499 5.12 -23.68 -18.39
CA ALA A 499 3.81 -23.69 -19.03
C ALA A 499 3.83 -24.15 -20.50
N GLY A 500 4.99 -24.16 -21.15
CA GLY A 500 5.10 -24.42 -22.59
C GLY A 500 4.42 -23.36 -23.45
N ILE A 501 4.27 -22.13 -22.94
CA ILE A 501 3.63 -21.00 -23.64
C ILE A 501 4.71 -20.20 -24.36
N ASP A 502 4.62 -20.07 -25.68
CA ASP A 502 5.49 -19.17 -26.43
C ASP A 502 4.87 -17.76 -26.50
N VAL A 503 5.42 -16.87 -25.67
CA VAL A 503 5.02 -15.46 -25.59
C VAL A 503 6.27 -14.60 -25.58
N SER A 504 6.28 -13.58 -26.42
CA SER A 504 7.37 -12.62 -26.51
C SER A 504 6.86 -11.23 -26.88
N TYR A 505 7.62 -10.21 -26.46
CA TYR A 505 7.28 -8.83 -26.86
C TYR A 505 7.45 -8.62 -28.36
N VAL A 506 6.49 -7.93 -28.95
CA VAL A 506 6.48 -7.51 -30.35
C VAL A 506 7.20 -6.15 -30.53
N GLY A 507 7.13 -5.31 -29.48
CA GLY A 507 7.66 -3.93 -29.53
C GLY A 507 9.20 -3.84 -29.40
N PRO A 508 9.79 -2.73 -29.92
CA PRO A 508 11.24 -2.51 -29.84
C PRO A 508 11.71 -2.28 -28.39
N LYS A 509 12.82 -2.90 -28.00
CA LYS A 509 13.45 -2.75 -26.67
C LYS A 509 13.75 -1.30 -26.29
N LYS A 510 14.09 -0.42 -27.28
CA LYS A 510 14.36 1.00 -27.05
C LYS A 510 13.13 1.74 -26.50
N ILE A 511 11.93 1.42 -26.99
CA ILE A 511 10.68 2.03 -26.51
C ILE A 511 10.38 1.53 -25.09
N GLN A 512 10.56 0.24 -24.82
CA GLN A 512 10.39 -0.33 -23.47
C GLN A 512 11.30 0.36 -22.44
N TYR A 513 12.53 0.70 -22.85
CA TYR A 513 13.48 1.40 -21.98
C TYR A 513 13.01 2.81 -21.60
N ILE A 514 12.33 3.54 -22.50
CA ILE A 514 11.77 4.87 -22.22
C ILE A 514 10.77 4.80 -21.06
N PHE A 515 9.91 3.78 -21.03
CA PHE A 515 8.94 3.64 -19.94
C PHE A 515 9.59 3.23 -18.60
N ARG A 516 10.67 2.46 -18.65
CA ARG A 516 11.48 2.21 -17.44
C ARG A 516 12.11 3.49 -16.90
N LEU A 517 12.63 4.35 -17.76
CA LEU A 517 13.15 5.66 -17.38
C LEU A 517 12.07 6.58 -16.82
N TYR A 518 10.85 6.52 -17.37
CA TYR A 518 9.71 7.30 -16.86
C TYR A 518 9.36 6.87 -15.42
N ASP A 519 9.27 5.59 -15.14
CA ASP A 519 9.02 5.06 -13.80
C ASP A 519 10.15 5.44 -12.82
N GLU A 520 11.40 5.29 -13.25
CA GLU A 520 12.56 5.67 -12.46
C GLU A 520 12.60 7.17 -12.18
N LEU A 521 12.23 8.01 -13.14
CA LEU A 521 12.16 9.46 -12.95
C LEU A 521 11.13 9.82 -11.87
N TRP A 522 9.96 9.20 -11.88
CA TRP A 522 8.95 9.41 -10.85
C TRP A 522 9.46 9.01 -9.46
N MET A 523 10.06 7.82 -9.35
CA MET A 523 10.57 7.33 -8.07
C MET A 523 11.71 8.19 -7.51
N ARG A 524 12.56 8.74 -8.40
CA ARG A 524 13.75 9.51 -8.00
C ARG A 524 13.49 11.00 -7.83
N THR A 525 12.39 11.54 -8.36
CA THR A 525 12.08 12.95 -8.23
C THR A 525 11.49 13.23 -6.86
N PRO A 526 12.11 14.15 -6.07
CA PRO A 526 11.56 14.56 -4.79
C PRO A 526 10.11 14.99 -4.88
N GLY A 527 9.27 14.52 -3.97
CA GLY A 527 7.83 14.77 -3.98
C GLY A 527 7.05 13.80 -4.87
N LEU A 528 7.44 13.53 -6.12
CA LEU A 528 6.79 12.52 -6.95
C LEU A 528 6.98 11.10 -6.39
N GLY A 529 8.17 10.79 -5.89
CA GLY A 529 8.46 9.52 -5.24
C GLY A 529 7.56 9.24 -4.04
N LEU A 530 7.14 10.26 -3.31
CA LEU A 530 6.21 10.12 -2.19
C LEU A 530 4.84 9.57 -2.62
N ILE A 531 4.41 9.85 -3.86
CA ILE A 531 3.16 9.31 -4.42
C ILE A 531 3.25 7.79 -4.58
N LEU A 532 4.45 7.26 -4.83
CA LEU A 532 4.72 5.84 -4.99
C LEU A 532 5.20 5.15 -3.72
N SER A 533 5.30 5.89 -2.60
CA SER A 533 5.68 5.33 -1.30
C SER A 533 4.49 4.82 -0.51
N ALA A 534 4.57 3.59 -0.03
CA ALA A 534 3.53 2.97 0.79
C ALA A 534 3.32 3.72 2.12
N GLY A 535 4.39 4.19 2.76
CA GLY A 535 4.35 4.95 4.02
C GLY A 535 3.56 6.25 3.93
N THR A 536 3.53 6.89 2.76
CA THR A 536 2.73 8.09 2.52
C THR A 536 1.24 7.86 2.81
N TYR A 537 0.71 6.72 2.40
CA TYR A 537 -0.72 6.42 2.58
C TYR A 537 -1.07 6.00 3.99
N THR A 538 -0.13 5.42 4.73
CA THR A 538 -0.26 5.23 6.18
C THR A 538 -0.35 6.58 6.89
N TRP A 539 0.56 7.51 6.60
CA TRP A 539 0.55 8.84 7.21
C TRP A 539 -0.70 9.63 6.84
N LEU A 540 -1.12 9.65 5.57
CA LEU A 540 -2.34 10.33 5.14
C LEU A 540 -3.59 9.74 5.82
N THR A 541 -3.65 8.42 5.99
CA THR A 541 -4.74 7.75 6.71
C THR A 541 -4.80 8.23 8.17
N LEU A 542 -3.66 8.20 8.87
CA LEU A 542 -3.57 8.64 10.26
C LEU A 542 -3.86 10.16 10.41
N LEU A 543 -3.40 10.99 9.46
CA LEU A 543 -3.68 12.43 9.43
C LEU A 543 -5.18 12.72 9.32
N LEU A 544 -5.88 12.02 8.42
CA LEU A 544 -7.32 12.20 8.24
C LEU A 544 -8.12 11.66 9.43
N MET A 545 -7.70 10.53 10.01
CA MET A 545 -8.30 10.02 11.25
C MET A 545 -8.10 10.99 12.41
N GLY A 546 -6.88 11.52 12.58
CA GLY A 546 -6.56 12.53 13.59
C GLY A 546 -7.41 13.79 13.44
N TYR A 547 -7.62 14.26 12.20
CA TYR A 547 -8.53 15.39 11.94
C TYR A 547 -9.95 15.10 12.46
N LEU A 548 -10.49 13.92 12.23
CA LEU A 548 -11.82 13.54 12.73
C LEU A 548 -11.88 13.50 14.26
N LEU A 549 -10.78 13.05 14.91
CA LEU A 549 -10.68 13.06 16.37
C LEU A 549 -10.72 14.49 16.92
N VAL A 550 -9.97 15.42 16.32
CA VAL A 550 -9.98 16.86 16.69
C VAL A 550 -11.37 17.47 16.49
N LYS A 551 -12.04 17.13 15.38
CA LYS A 551 -13.40 17.62 15.09
C LYS A 551 -14.50 16.83 15.80
N LYS A 552 -14.15 15.85 16.66
CA LYS A 552 -15.10 14.98 17.41
C LYS A 552 -16.12 14.25 16.52
N GLN A 553 -15.74 13.91 15.29
CA GLN A 553 -16.59 13.24 14.33
C GLN A 553 -16.39 11.71 14.36
N TRP A 554 -16.51 11.13 15.55
CA TRP A 554 -16.21 9.72 15.86
C TRP A 554 -16.90 8.73 14.91
N LYS A 555 -18.15 8.99 14.54
CA LYS A 555 -18.91 8.12 13.64
C LYS A 555 -18.26 7.97 12.26
N LYS A 556 -17.60 9.02 11.78
CA LYS A 556 -16.92 8.99 10.48
C LYS A 556 -15.66 8.10 10.49
N LEU A 557 -15.08 7.79 11.66
CA LEU A 557 -13.96 6.85 11.76
C LEU A 557 -14.32 5.45 11.28
N LEU A 558 -15.60 5.05 11.33
CA LEU A 558 -16.04 3.73 10.84
C LEU A 558 -15.79 3.53 9.35
N ILE A 559 -15.64 4.61 8.58
CA ILE A 559 -15.36 4.55 7.13
C ILE A 559 -13.90 4.15 6.86
N PHE A 560 -13.03 4.32 7.83
CA PHE A 560 -11.63 3.92 7.70
C PHE A 560 -11.38 2.41 7.80
N ALA A 561 -12.42 1.58 7.89
CA ALA A 561 -12.28 0.13 7.94
C ALA A 561 -11.35 -0.39 6.81
N ILE A 562 -11.63 -0.01 5.56
CA ILE A 562 -10.88 -0.51 4.39
C ILE A 562 -9.43 -0.05 4.43
N PRO A 563 -9.08 1.26 4.53
CA PRO A 563 -7.69 1.66 4.55
C PRO A 563 -6.92 1.12 5.77
N VAL A 564 -7.52 1.09 6.96
CA VAL A 564 -6.86 0.58 8.17
C VAL A 564 -6.59 -0.92 8.06
N LEU A 565 -7.58 -1.71 7.66
CA LEU A 565 -7.41 -3.15 7.50
C LEU A 565 -6.41 -3.48 6.37
N ASN A 566 -6.41 -2.72 5.27
CA ASN A 566 -5.40 -2.90 4.23
C ASN A 566 -3.99 -2.59 4.73
N ILE A 567 -3.81 -1.53 5.52
CA ILE A 567 -2.52 -1.22 6.16
C ILE A 567 -2.10 -2.37 7.09
N LEU A 568 -3.01 -2.88 7.94
CA LEU A 568 -2.71 -4.02 8.81
C LEU A 568 -2.31 -5.27 8.03
N ILE A 569 -2.98 -5.56 6.91
CA ILE A 569 -2.59 -6.66 6.00
C ILE A 569 -1.18 -6.41 5.43
N CYS A 570 -0.84 -5.17 5.07
CA CYS A 570 0.50 -4.83 4.61
C CYS A 570 1.58 -5.08 5.67
N LEU A 571 1.29 -4.79 6.95
CA LEU A 571 2.24 -4.99 8.05
C LEU A 571 2.56 -6.47 8.33
N VAL A 572 1.71 -7.41 7.91
CA VAL A 572 1.97 -8.86 8.00
C VAL A 572 2.37 -9.48 6.66
N SER A 573 2.59 -8.65 5.63
CA SER A 573 2.93 -9.10 4.27
C SER A 573 4.37 -9.63 4.19
N PRO A 574 4.68 -10.44 3.18
CA PRO A 574 6.02 -11.02 3.01
C PRO A 574 7.09 -10.03 2.53
N VAL A 575 6.71 -8.81 2.11
CA VAL A 575 7.62 -7.84 1.45
C VAL A 575 7.49 -6.47 2.07
N ASN A 576 8.62 -5.87 2.46
CA ASN A 576 8.66 -4.53 3.02
C ASN A 576 8.27 -3.46 1.99
N GLY A 577 7.31 -2.59 2.35
CA GLY A 577 6.97 -1.37 1.63
C GLY A 577 6.42 -1.54 0.22
N LEU A 578 5.96 -2.73 -0.17
CA LEU A 578 5.51 -3.00 -1.54
C LEU A 578 4.27 -2.19 -1.90
N ILE A 579 4.42 -1.16 -2.74
CA ILE A 579 3.35 -0.22 -3.11
C ILE A 579 2.11 -0.93 -3.69
N ARG A 580 2.27 -2.02 -4.44
CA ARG A 580 1.13 -2.78 -4.98
C ARG A 580 0.15 -3.28 -3.92
N TYR A 581 0.61 -3.51 -2.69
CA TYR A 581 -0.25 -3.92 -1.58
C TYR A 581 -0.95 -2.72 -0.93
N MET A 582 -0.33 -1.55 -0.95
CA MET A 582 -0.91 -0.28 -0.48
C MET A 582 -1.72 0.44 -1.56
N TRP A 583 -1.66 -0.01 -2.82
CA TRP A 583 -2.31 0.62 -3.96
C TRP A 583 -3.83 0.83 -3.78
N PRO A 584 -4.60 -0.08 -3.18
CA PRO A 584 -6.00 0.20 -2.84
C PRO A 584 -6.18 1.45 -1.97
N VAL A 585 -5.31 1.68 -0.98
CA VAL A 585 -5.37 2.87 -0.12
C VAL A 585 -5.02 4.13 -0.91
N MET A 586 -4.00 4.05 -1.79
CA MET A 586 -3.64 5.13 -2.69
C MET A 586 -4.83 5.58 -3.54
N THR A 587 -5.54 4.66 -4.17
CA THR A 587 -6.63 4.97 -5.11
C THR A 587 -7.89 5.50 -4.43
N ILE A 588 -8.14 5.13 -3.18
CA ILE A 588 -9.28 5.65 -2.40
C ILE A 588 -8.97 6.99 -1.72
N MET A 589 -7.70 7.40 -1.64
CA MET A 589 -7.29 8.59 -0.89
C MET A 589 -7.94 9.89 -1.37
N PRO A 590 -8.12 10.18 -2.68
CA PRO A 590 -8.83 11.37 -3.13
C PRO A 590 -10.27 11.46 -2.60
N MET A 591 -10.95 10.30 -2.50
CA MET A 591 -12.32 10.20 -1.98
C MET A 591 -12.36 10.47 -0.49
N LEU A 592 -11.44 9.86 0.28
CA LEU A 592 -11.30 10.09 1.72
C LEU A 592 -10.97 11.55 2.01
N PHE A 593 -9.98 12.10 1.30
CA PHE A 593 -9.55 13.48 1.46
C PHE A 593 -10.73 14.43 1.28
N TRP A 594 -11.46 14.32 0.17
CA TRP A 594 -12.62 15.19 -0.06
C TRP A 594 -13.73 14.95 0.95
N TRP A 595 -14.12 13.71 1.18
CA TRP A 595 -15.25 13.38 2.04
C TRP A 595 -15.05 13.82 3.50
N ILE A 596 -13.83 13.82 3.99
CA ILE A 596 -13.47 14.20 5.35
C ILE A 596 -13.32 15.71 5.49
N LEU A 597 -12.64 16.35 4.54
CA LEU A 597 -12.28 17.75 4.62
C LEU A 597 -13.33 18.68 4.03
N GLN A 598 -14.36 18.16 3.33
CA GLN A 598 -15.42 19.02 2.79
C GLN A 598 -16.09 19.83 3.92
N PRO A 599 -16.35 21.13 3.70
CA PRO A 599 -17.03 21.97 4.67
C PRO A 599 -18.40 21.41 5.01
N ALA A 600 -18.80 21.51 6.30
CA ALA A 600 -20.17 21.19 6.68
C ALA A 600 -21.16 22.06 5.86
N PRO A 601 -22.30 21.50 5.40
CA PRO A 601 -23.33 22.29 4.78
C PRO A 601 -23.67 23.47 5.72
N LYS A 602 -23.72 24.70 5.18
CA LYS A 602 -24.26 25.80 5.94
C LYS A 602 -25.68 25.39 6.33
N THR A 603 -25.91 25.10 7.61
CA THR A 603 -27.26 25.06 8.13
C THR A 603 -27.84 26.42 7.83
N SER A 604 -28.86 26.48 6.97
CA SER A 604 -29.69 27.68 6.85
C SER A 604 -30.20 27.96 8.25
N SER A 605 -29.60 28.94 8.92
CA SER A 605 -30.20 29.54 10.09
C SER A 605 -31.49 30.20 9.61
N ASN A 606 -32.61 29.50 9.77
CA ASN A 606 -33.88 30.15 9.87
C ASN A 606 -34.00 30.78 11.25
#